data_e9a495b8123731cf23f0bf00e0adb167
#
_entry.id   e9a495b8123731cf23f0bf00e0adb167
#
_cell.length_a   1.000
_cell.length_b   1.000
_cell.length_c   1.000
_cell.angle_alpha   90.00
_cell.angle_beta   90.00
_cell.angle_gamma   90.00
#
_symmetry.space_group_name_H-M   'P 1'
#
loop_
_entity.id
_entity.type
_entity.pdbx_description
1 polymer ?
#
loop_
_entity_poly.entity_id
_entity_poly.type
_entity_poly.pdbx_seq_one_letter_code
_entity_poly.pdbx_strand_id
1 'polypeptide(L)'
;MKSLFAFLAAALRRSPLVLAFVAAAAFAHGSTLGDIEIGHPYATPSLPGTSNGAAYFAMLENTGNTADRLVRATTPVAARVELHTMAVDAQGVMRMREIDGIALAPHAKIRMRPGMGMHLMLVGLKEPLKDGARFPMRLEFERAGKVDVTVIVRSAIPGGGGGAA
;
A
#
# COMPACT_ATOMS: atom_id res chain seq x y z
N MET A 1 5.14 -7.08 -82.95
CA MET A 1 6.18 -8.07 -82.64
C MET A 1 6.95 -7.58 -81.41
N LYS A 2 7.09 -8.41 -80.41
CA LYS A 2 7.83 -8.26 -79.14
C LYS A 2 7.16 -7.41 -78.07
N SER A 3 6.31 -8.06 -77.31
CA SER A 3 5.79 -7.65 -76.03
C SER A 3 6.90 -7.62 -74.92
N LEU A 4 6.98 -6.56 -74.13
CA LEU A 4 7.81 -6.49 -72.98
C LEU A 4 6.91 -6.49 -71.73
N PHE A 5 6.83 -7.62 -71.06
CA PHE A 5 6.16 -7.77 -69.77
C PHE A 5 7.10 -7.29 -68.69
N ALA A 6 6.78 -6.14 -68.08
CA ALA A 6 7.45 -5.67 -66.89
C ALA A 6 6.76 -6.28 -65.65
N PHE A 7 7.47 -7.13 -64.90
CA PHE A 7 7.07 -7.66 -63.62
C PHE A 7 7.23 -6.57 -62.54
N LEU A 8 6.09 -6.10 -62.02
CA LEU A 8 6.07 -5.19 -60.86
C LEU A 8 6.07 -6.04 -59.59
N ALA A 9 7.22 -6.24 -58.97
CA ALA A 9 7.35 -6.92 -57.69
C ALA A 9 6.95 -5.94 -56.54
N ALA A 10 5.76 -6.13 -55.99
CA ALA A 10 5.33 -5.41 -54.79
C ALA A 10 6.06 -5.96 -53.57
N ALA A 11 7.03 -5.21 -53.07
CA ALA A 11 7.69 -5.50 -51.79
C ALA A 11 6.76 -5.12 -50.63
N LEU A 12 6.13 -6.12 -50.05
CA LEU A 12 5.29 -5.99 -48.84
C LEU A 12 6.22 -5.76 -47.62
N ARG A 13 6.42 -4.51 -47.25
CA ARG A 13 7.16 -4.15 -46.06
C ARG A 13 6.36 -4.59 -44.84
N ARG A 14 6.78 -5.67 -44.20
CA ARG A 14 6.33 -6.10 -42.88
C ARG A 14 6.95 -5.15 -41.83
N SER A 15 6.18 -4.16 -41.36
CA SER A 15 6.55 -3.37 -40.21
C SER A 15 6.35 -4.21 -38.94
N PRO A 16 7.36 -4.43 -38.11
CA PRO A 16 7.15 -5.02 -36.81
C PRO A 16 6.43 -3.99 -35.94
N LEU A 17 5.22 -4.32 -35.53
CA LEU A 17 4.47 -3.57 -34.51
C LEU A 17 5.22 -3.74 -33.17
N VAL A 18 6.06 -2.78 -32.85
CA VAL A 18 6.70 -2.71 -31.53
C VAL A 18 5.62 -2.32 -30.54
N LEU A 19 5.10 -3.32 -29.82
CA LEU A 19 4.20 -3.14 -28.69
C LEU A 19 5.03 -2.55 -27.55
N ALA A 20 5.06 -1.21 -27.44
CA ALA A 20 5.67 -0.52 -26.32
C ALA A 20 4.83 -0.82 -25.06
N PHE A 21 5.33 -1.73 -24.22
CA PHE A 21 4.82 -1.95 -22.88
C PHE A 21 5.18 -0.71 -22.06
N VAL A 22 4.25 0.24 -21.96
CA VAL A 22 4.37 1.35 -21.03
C VAL A 22 4.16 0.76 -19.65
N ALA A 23 5.25 0.46 -18.96
CA ALA A 23 5.23 0.19 -17.55
C ALA A 23 4.74 1.48 -16.87
N ALA A 24 3.47 1.52 -16.48
CA ALA A 24 2.94 2.58 -15.65
C ALA A 24 3.75 2.55 -14.34
N ALA A 25 4.61 3.54 -14.15
CA ALA A 25 5.24 3.78 -12.86
C ALA A 25 4.11 4.08 -11.87
N ALA A 26 3.74 3.10 -11.05
CA ALA A 26 2.85 3.28 -9.93
C ALA A 26 3.56 4.19 -8.92
N PHE A 27 3.34 5.50 -9.08
CA PHE A 27 3.73 6.46 -8.06
C PHE A 27 2.94 6.10 -6.80
N ALA A 28 3.61 6.08 -5.66
CA ALA A 28 3.04 5.82 -4.34
C ALA A 28 2.18 7.01 -3.84
N HIS A 29 1.33 7.49 -4.71
CA HIS A 29 0.25 8.42 -4.42
C HIS A 29 -0.95 7.55 -4.12
N GLY A 30 -1.57 7.61 -2.98
CA GLY A 30 -2.75 6.90 -2.56
C GLY A 30 -3.39 5.90 -3.56
N SER A 31 -4.13 4.97 -3.04
CA SER A 31 -4.93 4.01 -3.83
C SER A 31 -6.39 4.21 -3.47
N THR A 32 -7.28 4.01 -4.45
CA THR A 32 -8.72 4.09 -4.23
C THR A 32 -9.36 2.74 -4.57
N LEU A 33 -10.28 2.28 -3.74
CA LEU A 33 -11.08 1.07 -3.95
C LEU A 33 -12.56 1.38 -3.66
N GLY A 34 -13.34 1.67 -4.70
CA GLY A 34 -14.69 2.21 -4.54
C GLY A 34 -14.66 3.51 -3.73
N ASP A 35 -15.38 3.53 -2.61
CA ASP A 35 -15.43 4.67 -1.70
C ASP A 35 -14.28 4.70 -0.67
N ILE A 36 -13.35 3.74 -0.71
CA ILE A 36 -12.22 3.69 0.23
C ILE A 36 -11.00 4.34 -0.39
N GLU A 37 -10.49 5.38 0.26
CA GLU A 37 -9.26 6.06 -0.10
C GLU A 37 -8.13 5.69 0.87
N ILE A 38 -6.99 5.25 0.33
CA ILE A 38 -5.81 4.81 1.08
C ILE A 38 -4.65 5.74 0.71
N GLY A 39 -4.35 6.69 1.59
CA GLY A 39 -3.32 7.69 1.36
C GLY A 39 -1.98 7.30 1.99
N HIS A 40 -0.93 7.32 1.16
CA HIS A 40 0.46 7.18 1.56
C HIS A 40 0.74 6.05 2.56
N PRO A 41 0.60 4.77 2.15
CA PRO A 41 1.03 3.65 2.96
C PRO A 41 2.53 3.73 3.26
N TYR A 42 2.92 3.63 4.51
CA TYR A 42 4.32 3.69 4.91
C TYR A 42 4.63 2.73 6.06
N ALA A 43 5.90 2.39 6.21
CA ALA A 43 6.41 1.65 7.35
C ALA A 43 7.61 2.38 7.95
N THR A 44 7.91 2.13 9.21
CA THR A 44 9.16 2.59 9.80
C THR A 44 10.28 1.58 9.54
N PRO A 45 11.54 2.01 9.43
CA PRO A 45 12.66 1.08 9.41
C PRO A 45 12.63 0.16 10.65
N SER A 46 12.94 -1.12 10.45
CA SER A 46 13.00 -2.05 11.58
C SER A 46 14.25 -1.79 12.44
N LEU A 47 14.13 -1.99 13.75
CA LEU A 47 15.27 -1.92 14.64
C LEU A 47 16.21 -3.12 14.42
N PRO A 48 17.53 -2.94 14.57
CA PRO A 48 18.48 -4.05 14.47
C PRO A 48 18.10 -5.19 15.41
N GLY A 49 18.15 -6.43 14.90
CA GLY A 49 17.85 -7.62 15.69
C GLY A 49 16.38 -7.90 15.96
N THR A 50 15.44 -7.08 15.42
CA THR A 50 14.01 -7.37 15.53
C THR A 50 13.49 -8.09 14.29
N SER A 51 12.62 -9.08 14.50
CA SER A 51 11.88 -9.77 13.43
C SER A 51 10.48 -9.17 13.18
N ASN A 52 10.17 -8.05 13.81
CA ASN A 52 8.87 -7.39 13.69
C ASN A 52 9.04 -5.97 13.19
N GLY A 53 8.02 -5.47 12.50
CA GLY A 53 7.94 -4.10 11.99
C GLY A 53 6.53 -3.56 12.11
N ALA A 54 6.34 -2.31 11.72
CA ALA A 54 5.02 -1.69 11.72
C ALA A 54 4.79 -0.90 10.43
N ALA A 55 3.57 -0.99 9.92
CA ALA A 55 3.11 -0.21 8.79
C ALA A 55 1.88 0.62 9.17
N TYR A 56 1.69 1.70 8.44
CA TYR A 56 0.72 2.74 8.74
C TYR A 56 0.10 3.28 7.44
N PHE A 57 -1.09 3.85 7.56
CA PHE A 57 -1.66 4.72 6.54
C PHE A 57 -1.65 6.16 7.04
N ALA A 58 -1.04 7.08 6.28
CA ALA A 58 -1.14 8.51 6.60
C ALA A 58 -2.60 8.96 6.56
N MET A 59 -3.41 8.27 5.75
CA MET A 59 -4.86 8.45 5.65
C MET A 59 -5.51 7.14 5.20
N LEU A 60 -6.59 6.77 5.87
CA LEU A 60 -7.54 5.74 5.44
C LEU A 60 -8.93 6.34 5.60
N GLU A 61 -9.64 6.55 4.49
CA GLU A 61 -10.92 7.28 4.48
C GLU A 61 -12.00 6.48 3.77
N ASN A 62 -13.19 6.47 4.34
CA ASN A 62 -14.39 6.02 3.67
C ASN A 62 -15.16 7.26 3.23
N THR A 63 -15.18 7.56 1.94
CA THR A 63 -15.87 8.71 1.36
C THR A 63 -17.36 8.43 1.08
N GLY A 64 -17.77 7.17 1.21
CA GLY A 64 -19.14 6.71 0.95
C GLY A 64 -20.07 6.82 2.13
N ASN A 65 -21.34 6.50 1.85
CA ASN A 65 -22.44 6.51 2.83
C ASN A 65 -22.64 5.17 3.54
N THR A 66 -21.83 4.15 3.23
CA THR A 66 -21.96 2.81 3.79
C THR A 66 -20.70 2.47 4.57
N ALA A 67 -20.87 1.98 5.81
CA ALA A 67 -19.74 1.54 6.63
C ALA A 67 -18.99 0.37 5.96
N ASP A 68 -17.69 0.33 6.14
CA ASP A 68 -16.82 -0.77 5.75
C ASP A 68 -15.84 -1.12 6.89
N ARG A 69 -15.02 -2.12 6.69
CA ARG A 69 -14.06 -2.59 7.68
C ARG A 69 -12.84 -3.19 6.98
N LEU A 70 -11.64 -2.75 7.33
CA LEU A 70 -10.41 -3.45 6.96
C LEU A 70 -10.28 -4.68 7.85
N VAL A 71 -10.38 -5.88 7.27
CA VAL A 71 -10.40 -7.15 8.02
C VAL A 71 -9.09 -7.91 7.92
N ARG A 72 -8.28 -7.66 6.90
CA ARG A 72 -7.02 -8.37 6.71
C ARG A 72 -6.02 -7.55 5.92
N ALA A 73 -4.74 -7.77 6.22
CA ALA A 73 -3.63 -7.34 5.39
C ALA A 73 -2.62 -8.47 5.22
N THR A 74 -1.96 -8.55 4.08
CA THR A 74 -0.90 -9.53 3.79
C THR A 74 0.24 -8.89 3.00
N THR A 75 1.45 -9.39 3.18
CA THR A 75 2.63 -8.93 2.46
C THR A 75 3.65 -10.05 2.30
N PRO A 76 4.42 -10.10 1.22
CA PRO A 76 5.46 -11.12 1.06
C PRO A 76 6.68 -10.92 1.98
N VAL A 77 6.86 -9.73 2.57
CA VAL A 77 8.05 -9.40 3.39
C VAL A 77 7.94 -9.86 4.85
N ALA A 78 6.76 -10.30 5.30
CA ALA A 78 6.53 -10.80 6.65
C ALA A 78 5.80 -12.15 6.61
N ALA A 79 5.87 -12.91 7.67
CA ALA A 79 5.13 -14.17 7.80
C ALA A 79 3.62 -13.93 7.93
N ARG A 80 3.22 -12.87 8.64
CA ARG A 80 1.83 -12.43 8.78
C ARG A 80 1.74 -10.95 9.10
N VAL A 81 0.56 -10.38 8.91
CA VAL A 81 0.21 -9.01 9.31
C VAL A 81 -0.95 -9.09 10.29
N GLU A 82 -0.81 -8.43 11.42
CA GLU A 82 -1.84 -8.31 12.46
C GLU A 82 -2.32 -6.87 12.52
N LEU A 83 -3.62 -6.68 12.75
CA LEU A 83 -4.21 -5.36 12.96
C LEU A 83 -4.19 -5.07 14.46
N HIS A 84 -3.54 -3.99 14.86
CA HIS A 84 -3.34 -3.65 16.27
C HIS A 84 -3.89 -2.28 16.60
N THR A 85 -4.26 -2.10 17.86
CA THR A 85 -4.53 -0.80 18.47
C THR A 85 -3.70 -0.60 19.73
N MET A 86 -3.33 0.64 19.98
CA MET A 86 -2.72 1.04 21.23
C MET A 86 -3.80 1.63 22.14
N ALA A 87 -3.98 1.06 23.31
CA ALA A 87 -4.95 1.53 24.31
C ALA A 87 -4.28 1.69 25.68
N VAL A 88 -4.69 2.70 26.42
CA VAL A 88 -4.28 2.89 27.80
C VAL A 88 -5.20 2.07 28.70
N ASP A 89 -4.64 1.20 29.54
CA ASP A 89 -5.42 0.39 30.48
C ASP A 89 -5.85 1.24 31.71
N ALA A 90 -6.64 0.61 32.60
CA ALA A 90 -7.13 1.26 33.81
C ALA A 90 -6.02 1.72 34.79
N GLN A 91 -4.81 1.21 34.61
CA GLN A 91 -3.61 1.58 35.40
C GLN A 91 -2.77 2.66 34.71
N GLY A 92 -3.24 3.22 33.58
CA GLY A 92 -2.52 4.23 32.81
C GLY A 92 -1.38 3.66 31.95
N VAL A 93 -1.28 2.35 31.80
CA VAL A 93 -0.23 1.70 31.01
C VAL A 93 -0.72 1.56 29.56
N MET A 94 0.09 2.01 28.62
CA MET A 94 -0.17 1.84 27.19
C MET A 94 0.10 0.39 26.78
N ARG A 95 -0.93 -0.27 26.25
CA ARG A 95 -0.86 -1.66 25.77
C ARG A 95 -1.25 -1.75 24.32
N MET A 96 -0.52 -2.57 23.60
CA MET A 96 -0.84 -2.98 22.25
C MET A 96 -1.77 -4.21 22.31
N ARG A 97 -2.84 -4.18 21.52
CA ARG A 97 -3.79 -5.29 21.40
C ARG A 97 -4.11 -5.55 19.94
N GLU A 98 -4.16 -6.82 19.58
CA GLU A 98 -4.71 -7.25 18.30
C GLU A 98 -6.22 -7.00 18.26
N ILE A 99 -6.71 -6.60 17.09
CA ILE A 99 -8.13 -6.36 16.82
C ILE A 99 -8.53 -7.11 15.54
N ASP A 100 -9.79 -7.54 15.48
CA ASP A 100 -10.32 -8.30 14.34
C ASP A 100 -10.49 -7.46 13.07
N GLY A 101 -10.33 -6.15 13.14
CA GLY A 101 -10.45 -5.25 12.00
C GLY A 101 -10.54 -3.79 12.41
N ILE A 102 -10.35 -2.93 11.43
CA ILE A 102 -10.42 -1.47 11.57
C ILE A 102 -11.72 -0.99 10.95
N ALA A 103 -12.66 -0.56 11.79
CA ALA A 103 -13.97 -0.07 11.34
C ALA A 103 -13.83 1.28 10.64
N LEU A 104 -14.53 1.44 9.52
CA LEU A 104 -14.61 2.64 8.69
C LEU A 104 -16.08 3.03 8.57
N ALA A 105 -16.59 3.82 9.52
CA ALA A 105 -17.93 4.38 9.41
C ALA A 105 -18.06 5.24 8.15
N PRO A 106 -19.29 5.53 7.69
CA PRO A 106 -19.49 6.49 6.60
C PRO A 106 -18.76 7.81 6.90
N HIS A 107 -18.02 8.31 5.93
CA HIS A 107 -17.23 9.55 6.00
C HIS A 107 -16.14 9.56 7.10
N ALA A 108 -15.80 8.37 7.64
CA ALA A 108 -14.72 8.27 8.62
C ALA A 108 -13.35 8.45 7.94
N LYS A 109 -12.49 9.20 8.62
CA LYS A 109 -11.09 9.40 8.24
C LYS A 109 -10.18 9.00 9.38
N ILE A 110 -9.34 8.02 9.14
CA ILE A 110 -8.38 7.49 10.11
C ILE A 110 -6.97 7.89 9.67
N ARG A 111 -6.17 8.33 10.64
CA ARG A 111 -4.73 8.58 10.47
C ARG A 111 -3.97 7.72 11.44
N MET A 112 -3.02 6.94 10.90
CA MET A 112 -2.16 6.10 11.70
C MET A 112 -0.79 6.74 11.88
N ARG A 113 -0.26 6.65 13.10
CA ARG A 113 1.07 7.19 13.43
C ARG A 113 1.79 6.25 14.38
N PRO A 114 3.13 6.17 14.30
CA PRO A 114 3.92 5.41 15.27
C PRO A 114 3.62 5.83 16.72
N GLY A 115 3.44 4.83 17.58
CA GLY A 115 3.18 5.04 19.01
C GLY A 115 1.76 5.50 19.37
N MET A 116 0.85 5.62 18.40
CA MET A 116 -0.52 6.09 18.68
C MET A 116 -1.56 5.30 17.89
N GLY A 117 -2.63 4.87 18.54
CA GLY A 117 -3.83 4.32 17.91
C GLY A 117 -3.55 3.04 17.13
N MET A 118 -4.14 2.95 15.95
CA MET A 118 -4.11 1.73 15.12
C MET A 118 -2.86 1.68 14.24
N HIS A 119 -2.40 0.45 13.98
CA HIS A 119 -1.31 0.15 13.06
C HIS A 119 -1.38 -1.29 12.57
N LEU A 120 -0.61 -1.60 11.54
CA LEU A 120 -0.43 -2.94 11.02
C LEU A 120 0.90 -3.49 11.52
N MET A 121 0.86 -4.53 12.34
CA MET A 121 2.04 -5.21 12.85
C MET A 121 2.53 -6.23 11.84
N LEU A 122 3.74 -6.08 11.35
CA LEU A 122 4.42 -7.03 10.47
C LEU A 122 5.19 -8.01 11.33
N VAL A 123 4.72 -9.26 11.40
CA VAL A 123 5.30 -10.28 12.27
C VAL A 123 6.12 -11.27 11.45
N GLY A 124 7.32 -11.56 11.92
CA GLY A 124 8.22 -12.46 11.23
C GLY A 124 8.75 -11.88 9.91
N LEU A 125 9.36 -10.70 9.99
CA LEU A 125 10.04 -10.09 8.85
C LEU A 125 11.13 -11.05 8.31
N LYS A 126 11.13 -11.27 7.00
CA LYS A 126 12.14 -12.07 6.32
C LYS A 126 13.49 -11.37 6.23
N GLU A 127 13.44 -10.05 6.12
CA GLU A 127 14.60 -9.16 6.07
C GLU A 127 14.29 -7.85 6.79
N PRO A 128 15.30 -7.14 7.33
CA PRO A 128 15.10 -5.83 7.93
C PRO A 128 14.51 -4.82 6.93
N LEU A 129 13.54 -4.04 7.38
CA LEU A 129 12.99 -2.93 6.61
C LEU A 129 13.99 -1.76 6.62
N LYS A 130 14.55 -1.44 5.45
CA LYS A 130 15.52 -0.35 5.27
C LYS A 130 14.82 0.90 4.74
N ASP A 131 15.27 2.06 5.20
CA ASP A 131 14.76 3.35 4.72
C ASP A 131 14.83 3.45 3.19
N GLY A 132 13.78 3.98 2.56
CA GLY A 132 13.63 4.05 1.10
C GLY A 132 13.16 2.76 0.43
N ALA A 133 13.18 1.61 1.11
CA ALA A 133 12.67 0.36 0.56
C ALA A 133 11.17 0.44 0.28
N ARG A 134 10.71 -0.40 -0.65
CA ARG A 134 9.29 -0.50 -1.02
C ARG A 134 8.87 -1.96 -1.06
N PHE A 135 7.66 -2.23 -0.63
CA PHE A 135 7.10 -3.57 -0.71
C PHE A 135 5.58 -3.53 -0.96
N PRO A 136 5.03 -4.57 -1.63
CA PRO A 136 3.59 -4.67 -1.84
C PRO A 136 2.89 -5.14 -0.58
N MET A 137 1.69 -4.62 -0.35
CA MET A 137 0.78 -5.09 0.67
C MET A 137 -0.61 -5.21 0.08
N ARG A 138 -1.27 -6.34 0.30
CA ARG A 138 -2.66 -6.56 -0.05
C ARG A 138 -3.53 -6.28 1.15
N LEU A 139 -4.53 -5.45 0.96
CA LEU A 139 -5.56 -5.12 1.94
C LEU A 139 -6.85 -5.79 1.53
N GLU A 140 -7.61 -6.28 2.51
CA GLU A 140 -8.93 -6.88 2.30
C GLU A 140 -9.95 -6.17 3.18
N PHE A 141 -10.92 -5.56 2.52
CA PHE A 141 -12.05 -4.89 3.14
C PHE A 141 -13.27 -5.81 3.08
N GLU A 142 -14.14 -5.71 4.07
CA GLU A 142 -15.32 -6.56 4.21
C GLU A 142 -16.29 -6.37 3.05
N ARG A 143 -16.47 -5.14 2.58
CA ARG A 143 -17.40 -4.78 1.50
C ARG A 143 -16.71 -4.37 0.21
N ALA A 144 -15.76 -3.47 0.28
CA ALA A 144 -15.07 -2.94 -0.91
C ALA A 144 -14.22 -4.00 -1.62
N GLY A 145 -13.78 -5.06 -0.91
CA GLY A 145 -13.00 -6.14 -1.50
C GLY A 145 -11.50 -5.96 -1.28
N LYS A 146 -10.67 -6.30 -2.28
CA LYS A 146 -9.21 -6.38 -2.13
C LYS A 146 -8.51 -5.34 -3.00
N VAL A 147 -7.43 -4.77 -2.46
CA VAL A 147 -6.57 -3.84 -3.18
C VAL A 147 -5.10 -4.09 -2.82
N ASP A 148 -4.23 -3.97 -3.81
CA ASP A 148 -2.79 -3.99 -3.60
C ASP A 148 -2.27 -2.55 -3.52
N VAL A 149 -1.49 -2.27 -2.48
CA VAL A 149 -0.85 -0.98 -2.24
C VAL A 149 0.66 -1.14 -2.16
N THR A 150 1.40 -0.08 -2.45
CA THR A 150 2.85 -0.05 -2.24
C THR A 150 3.15 0.69 -0.95
N VAL A 151 3.77 0.00 0.00
CA VAL A 151 4.27 0.57 1.25
C VAL A 151 5.69 1.07 1.05
N ILE A 152 5.98 2.30 1.49
CA ILE A 152 7.31 2.89 1.45
C ILE A 152 7.88 2.93 2.86
N VAL A 153 9.08 2.40 3.05
CA VAL A 153 9.79 2.49 4.34
C VAL A 153 10.37 3.89 4.48
N ARG A 154 10.05 4.59 5.56
CA ARG A 154 10.49 5.98 5.80
C ARG A 154 10.84 6.21 7.26
N SER A 155 11.99 6.83 7.49
CA SER A 155 12.40 7.32 8.83
C SER A 155 11.60 8.55 9.25
N ALA A 156 11.16 9.39 8.30
CA ALA A 156 10.33 10.57 8.55
C ALA A 156 8.85 10.26 8.29
N ILE A 157 7.98 10.70 9.19
CA ILE A 157 6.52 10.50 9.09
C ILE A 157 5.95 11.45 8.03
N PRO A 158 5.22 10.95 6.99
CA PRO A 158 4.55 11.82 6.03
C PRO A 158 3.54 12.74 6.73
N GLY A 159 3.65 14.05 6.51
CA GLY A 159 2.73 15.05 7.06
C GLY A 159 3.00 15.48 8.51
N GLY A 160 4.10 15.05 9.10
CA GLY A 160 4.65 15.65 10.31
C GLY A 160 5.47 16.89 9.94
N GLY A 161 4.82 18.01 9.65
CA GLY A 161 5.49 19.29 9.53
C GLY A 161 6.14 19.60 10.86
N GLY A 162 7.46 19.51 10.93
CA GLY A 162 8.24 19.97 12.06
C GLY A 162 8.02 21.47 12.22
N GLY A 163 7.26 21.86 13.22
CA GLY A 163 7.37 23.17 13.79
C GLY A 163 8.74 23.22 14.49
N ALA A 164 9.76 23.68 13.76
CA ALA A 164 10.94 24.23 14.39
C ALA A 164 10.56 25.65 14.82
N ALA A 165 10.41 25.85 16.10
CA ALA A 165 10.48 27.15 16.73
C ALA A 165 11.94 27.37 17.15
#